data_5e6ae151a94d456a8058622d68388afa
#
_entry.id   5e6ae151a94d456a8058622d68388afa
#
_cell.length_a   1.000
_cell.length_b   1.000
_cell.length_c   1.000
_cell.angle_alpha   90.00
_cell.angle_beta   90.00
_cell.angle_gamma   90.00
#
_symmetry.space_group_name_H-M   'P 1'
#
loop_
_entity.id
_entity.type
_entity.pdbx_description
1 polymer ?
#
loop_
_entity_poly.entity_id
_entity_poly.type
_entity_poly.pdbx_seq_one_letter_code
_entity_poly.pdbx_strand_id
1 'polypeptide(L)'
;MSTSSPAGFSRRRLLAGATGLAMLAAGCTSGGSDDLTAQDAAQTAAQDDRLAGQVPVQESVVAAYDAATAADPALGGQVAPLAEQARAQLERLREAVPAATSAASYPATAPPPGADVRGWLRGQVAAAASSHATACVDASGGRAVLLGSVAAGLRGHEAALA
;
A
#
# COMPACT_ATOMS: atom_id res chain seq x y z
N MET A 1 -22.57 -8.51 -45.68
CA MET A 1 -21.65 -8.85 -44.61
C MET A 1 -21.10 -7.55 -44.05
N SER A 2 -21.71 -7.07 -42.97
CA SER A 2 -21.36 -5.77 -42.35
C SER A 2 -20.48 -6.03 -41.12
N THR A 3 -19.24 -5.58 -41.19
CA THR A 3 -18.27 -5.69 -40.08
C THR A 3 -18.41 -4.47 -39.18
N SER A 4 -18.95 -4.69 -37.96
CA SER A 4 -19.03 -3.68 -36.92
C SER A 4 -17.66 -3.58 -36.22
N SER A 5 -17.03 -2.40 -36.31
CA SER A 5 -15.81 -2.06 -35.58
C SER A 5 -16.13 -1.78 -34.10
N PRO A 6 -15.33 -2.29 -33.13
CA PRO A 6 -15.50 -1.94 -31.72
C PRO A 6 -15.04 -0.51 -31.49
N ALA A 7 -15.91 0.29 -30.83
CA ALA A 7 -15.60 1.64 -30.40
C ALA A 7 -14.50 1.67 -29.34
N GLY A 8 -13.32 2.15 -29.71
CA GLY A 8 -12.21 2.36 -28.79
C GLY A 8 -12.53 3.46 -27.77
N PHE A 9 -12.44 3.14 -26.50
CA PHE A 9 -12.55 4.10 -25.40
C PHE A 9 -11.38 5.09 -25.45
N SER A 10 -11.66 6.32 -25.84
CA SER A 10 -10.67 7.39 -25.89
C SER A 10 -10.37 7.91 -24.49
N ARG A 11 -9.13 7.74 -24.03
CA ARG A 11 -8.58 8.24 -22.75
C ARG A 11 -8.68 9.76 -22.56
N ARG A 12 -9.02 10.51 -23.62
CA ARG A 12 -9.15 11.98 -23.60
C ARG A 12 -10.45 12.51 -22.98
N ARG A 13 -11.45 11.68 -22.72
CA ARG A 13 -12.74 12.14 -22.14
C ARG A 13 -12.80 12.13 -20.61
N LEU A 14 -11.77 11.62 -19.92
CA LEU A 14 -11.71 11.58 -18.44
C LEU A 14 -11.19 12.87 -17.79
N LEU A 15 -10.73 13.85 -18.55
CA LEU A 15 -10.15 15.09 -18.00
C LEU A 15 -11.09 16.30 -17.99
N ALA A 16 -12.38 16.15 -18.34
CA ALA A 16 -13.32 17.26 -18.47
C ALA A 16 -14.35 17.36 -17.32
N GLY A 17 -14.09 16.77 -16.15
CA GLY A 17 -15.03 16.71 -15.02
C GLY A 17 -14.59 17.38 -13.71
N ALA A 18 -13.66 18.31 -13.72
CA ALA A 18 -13.14 18.93 -12.50
C ALA A 18 -13.34 20.46 -12.48
N THR A 19 -14.59 20.92 -12.57
CA THR A 19 -14.93 22.32 -12.24
C THR A 19 -16.28 22.35 -11.53
N GLY A 20 -16.25 22.59 -10.21
CA GLY A 20 -17.45 22.96 -9.49
C GLY A 20 -17.57 22.37 -8.08
N LEU A 21 -16.83 22.93 -7.11
CA LEU A 21 -17.23 22.98 -5.71
C LEU A 21 -16.35 24.02 -4.98
N ALA A 22 -16.62 25.29 -5.30
CA ALA A 22 -16.24 26.37 -4.41
C ALA A 22 -17.48 26.82 -3.65
N MET A 23 -17.28 27.20 -2.36
CA MET A 23 -18.20 27.93 -1.51
C MET A 23 -19.18 27.07 -0.67
N LEU A 24 -18.75 26.75 0.55
CA LEU A 24 -19.54 26.96 1.76
C LEU A 24 -18.58 27.25 2.92
N ALA A 25 -18.09 28.47 2.96
CA ALA A 25 -17.46 29.05 4.12
C ALA A 25 -18.37 30.15 4.63
N ALA A 26 -19.22 29.86 5.61
CA ALA A 26 -19.77 30.85 6.51
C ALA A 26 -20.58 30.15 7.62
N GLY A 27 -19.99 30.02 8.79
CA GLY A 27 -20.65 29.50 9.99
C GLY A 27 -19.73 29.61 11.18
N CYS A 28 -19.22 30.81 11.49
CA CYS A 28 -18.61 31.10 12.79
C CYS A 28 -19.70 31.13 13.84
N THR A 29 -19.83 30.04 14.62
CA THR A 29 -20.43 30.13 15.96
C THR A 29 -19.36 29.81 16.96
N SER A 30 -18.90 30.86 17.61
CA SER A 30 -18.00 30.86 18.77
C SER A 30 -18.60 30.05 19.91
N GLY A 31 -18.02 28.90 20.23
CA GLY A 31 -18.41 28.09 21.38
C GLY A 31 -18.07 26.61 21.36
N GLY A 32 -17.37 26.11 20.33
CA GLY A 32 -17.06 24.67 20.21
C GLY A 32 -15.78 24.39 19.43
N SER A 33 -14.96 25.37 19.14
CA SER A 33 -13.81 25.24 18.26
C SER A 33 -12.69 24.36 18.83
N ASP A 34 -12.52 24.38 20.14
CA ASP A 34 -11.42 23.68 20.82
C ASP A 34 -11.66 22.14 20.84
N ASP A 35 -12.90 21.74 21.07
CA ASP A 35 -13.26 20.29 21.05
C ASP A 35 -13.18 19.68 19.64
N LEU A 36 -13.59 20.42 18.59
CA LEU A 36 -13.51 19.96 17.20
C LEU A 36 -12.06 19.86 16.75
N THR A 37 -11.22 20.83 17.11
CA THR A 37 -9.78 20.79 16.79
C THR A 37 -9.05 19.66 17.52
N ALA A 38 -9.42 19.35 18.76
CA ALA A 38 -8.86 18.23 19.50
C ALA A 38 -9.27 16.87 18.90
N GLN A 39 -10.52 16.74 18.47
CA GLN A 39 -11.01 15.54 17.80
C GLN A 39 -10.32 15.33 16.44
N ASP A 40 -10.18 16.38 15.64
CA ASP A 40 -9.49 16.30 14.34
C ASP A 40 -8.01 15.92 14.51
N ALA A 41 -7.34 16.48 15.53
CA ALA A 41 -5.96 16.12 15.85
C ALA A 41 -5.83 14.66 16.30
N ALA A 42 -6.75 14.16 17.14
CA ALA A 42 -6.77 12.77 17.57
C ALA A 42 -7.02 11.79 16.40
N GLN A 43 -7.93 12.15 15.49
CA GLN A 43 -8.19 11.35 14.29
C GLN A 43 -6.97 11.31 13.37
N THR A 44 -6.29 12.45 13.19
CA THR A 44 -5.07 12.52 12.40
C THR A 44 -3.98 11.65 13.00
N ALA A 45 -3.74 11.74 14.32
CA ALA A 45 -2.77 10.90 15.01
C ALA A 45 -3.09 9.40 14.86
N ALA A 46 -4.35 8.99 15.03
CA ALA A 46 -4.77 7.60 14.85
C ALA A 46 -4.54 7.10 13.42
N GLN A 47 -4.68 7.96 12.42
CA GLN A 47 -4.37 7.59 11.03
C GLN A 47 -2.87 7.50 10.78
N ASP A 48 -2.07 8.37 11.40
CA ASP A 48 -0.61 8.30 11.33
C ASP A 48 -0.08 7.01 11.99
N ASP A 49 -0.61 6.63 13.15
CA ASP A 49 -0.26 5.38 13.83
C ASP A 49 -0.60 4.15 12.98
N ARG A 50 -1.76 4.15 12.30
CA ARG A 50 -2.14 3.06 11.38
C ARG A 50 -1.19 2.96 10.20
N LEU A 51 -0.82 4.09 9.61
CA LEU A 51 0.14 4.11 8.51
C LEU A 51 1.52 3.63 8.99
N ALA A 52 1.98 4.09 10.15
CA ALA A 52 3.23 3.65 10.77
C ALA A 52 3.24 2.13 11.02
N GLY A 53 2.10 1.56 11.44
CA GLY A 53 1.94 0.11 11.62
C GLY A 53 2.04 -0.70 10.32
N GLN A 54 1.94 -0.06 9.14
CA GLN A 54 2.09 -0.75 7.85
C GLN A 54 3.54 -0.78 7.34
N VAL A 55 4.44 0.01 7.90
CA VAL A 55 5.88 -0.04 7.57
C VAL A 55 6.48 -1.41 7.86
N PRO A 56 6.34 -2.00 9.09
CA PRO A 56 6.89 -3.33 9.37
C PRO A 56 6.22 -4.44 8.54
N VAL A 57 4.97 -4.28 8.12
CA VAL A 57 4.33 -5.21 7.19
C VAL A 57 5.08 -5.23 5.86
N GLN A 58 5.41 -4.06 5.31
CA GLN A 58 6.16 -3.96 4.07
C GLN A 58 7.63 -4.39 4.24
N GLU A 59 8.25 -4.12 5.39
CA GLU A 59 9.59 -4.63 5.73
C GLU A 59 9.63 -6.15 5.69
N SER A 60 8.59 -6.83 6.20
CA SER A 60 8.51 -8.28 6.14
C SER A 60 8.43 -8.83 4.71
N VAL A 61 7.81 -8.10 3.78
CA VAL A 61 7.80 -8.46 2.35
C VAL A 61 9.20 -8.37 1.75
N VAL A 62 9.92 -7.29 2.01
CA VAL A 62 11.31 -7.14 1.53
C VAL A 62 12.18 -8.27 2.08
N ALA A 63 12.08 -8.54 3.39
CA ALA A 63 12.82 -9.62 4.03
C ALA A 63 12.44 -11.00 3.47
N ALA A 64 11.16 -11.23 3.09
CA ALA A 64 10.73 -12.46 2.44
C ALA A 64 11.36 -12.65 1.06
N TYR A 65 11.50 -11.59 0.26
CA TYR A 65 12.24 -11.63 -1.00
C TYR A 65 13.72 -11.98 -0.79
N ASP A 66 14.36 -11.37 0.20
CA ASP A 66 15.76 -11.64 0.52
C ASP A 66 15.95 -13.10 0.98
N ALA A 67 15.04 -13.61 1.85
CA ALA A 67 15.07 -14.99 2.32
C ALA A 67 14.80 -16.00 1.19
N ALA A 68 13.86 -15.70 0.28
CA ALA A 68 13.60 -16.55 -0.90
C ALA A 68 14.81 -16.60 -1.82
N THR A 69 15.48 -15.48 -2.06
CA THR A 69 16.70 -15.40 -2.87
C THR A 69 17.85 -16.19 -2.24
N ALA A 70 17.99 -16.15 -0.90
CA ALA A 70 19.00 -16.93 -0.19
C ALA A 70 18.73 -18.44 -0.25
N ALA A 71 17.45 -18.85 -0.21
CA ALA A 71 17.04 -20.25 -0.26
C ALA A 71 17.07 -20.81 -1.70
N ASP A 72 16.73 -20.01 -2.71
CA ASP A 72 16.73 -20.37 -4.13
C ASP A 72 17.28 -19.19 -4.97
N PRO A 73 18.58 -19.16 -5.27
CA PRO A 73 19.18 -18.11 -6.08
C PRO A 73 18.64 -18.03 -7.52
N ALA A 74 18.15 -19.13 -8.10
CA ALA A 74 17.56 -19.12 -9.43
C ALA A 74 16.20 -18.41 -9.44
N LEU A 75 15.38 -18.66 -8.42
CA LEU A 75 14.16 -17.90 -8.17
C LEU A 75 14.48 -16.42 -7.89
N GLY A 76 15.52 -16.15 -7.07
CA GLY A 76 15.97 -14.79 -6.74
C GLY A 76 16.22 -13.94 -7.97
N GLY A 77 16.90 -14.48 -8.99
CA GLY A 77 17.11 -13.81 -10.27
C GLY A 77 15.81 -13.48 -11.01
N GLN A 78 14.82 -14.36 -10.94
CA GLN A 78 13.51 -14.16 -11.60
C GLN A 78 12.66 -13.08 -10.88
N VAL A 79 12.72 -13.01 -9.56
CA VAL A 79 11.89 -12.10 -8.76
C VAL A 79 12.59 -10.78 -8.41
N ALA A 80 13.84 -10.58 -8.82
CA ALA A 80 14.59 -9.36 -8.53
C ALA A 80 13.83 -8.06 -8.85
N PRO A 81 13.13 -7.92 -10.00
CA PRO A 81 12.35 -6.70 -10.27
C PRO A 81 11.20 -6.49 -9.29
N LEU A 82 10.57 -7.56 -8.79
CA LEU A 82 9.50 -7.48 -7.79
C LEU A 82 10.07 -7.07 -6.42
N ALA A 83 11.23 -7.59 -6.04
CA ALA A 83 11.93 -7.19 -4.83
C ALA A 83 12.29 -5.70 -4.83
N GLU A 84 12.79 -5.17 -5.97
CA GLU A 84 13.05 -3.73 -6.13
C GLU A 84 11.78 -2.88 -6.00
N GLN A 85 10.67 -3.33 -6.58
CA GLN A 85 9.38 -2.66 -6.42
C GLN A 85 8.91 -2.67 -4.96
N ALA A 86 9.08 -3.78 -4.24
CA ALA A 86 8.73 -3.88 -2.83
C ALA A 86 9.56 -2.91 -1.97
N ARG A 87 10.86 -2.75 -2.25
CA ARG A 87 11.73 -1.76 -1.60
C ARG A 87 11.28 -0.32 -1.89
N ALA A 88 10.96 -0.01 -3.15
CA ALA A 88 10.46 1.31 -3.52
C ALA A 88 9.10 1.64 -2.84
N GLN A 89 8.24 0.65 -2.64
CA GLN A 89 7.00 0.81 -1.89
C GLN A 89 7.28 1.08 -0.40
N LEU A 90 8.24 0.38 0.19
CA LEU A 90 8.69 0.61 1.58
C LEU A 90 9.19 2.04 1.78
N GLU A 91 10.04 2.54 0.88
CA GLU A 91 10.53 3.92 0.98
C GLU A 91 9.38 4.94 0.93
N ARG A 92 8.40 4.77 0.05
CA ARG A 92 7.23 5.65 0.00
C ARG A 92 6.39 5.61 1.28
N LEU A 93 6.26 4.44 1.91
CA LEU A 93 5.58 4.33 3.20
C LEU A 93 6.35 5.06 4.29
N ARG A 94 7.67 4.91 4.34
CA ARG A 94 8.54 5.60 5.31
C ARG A 94 8.51 7.13 5.14
N GLU A 95 8.51 7.61 3.89
CA GLU A 95 8.41 9.04 3.58
C GLU A 95 7.07 9.64 4.03
N ALA A 96 6.00 8.86 4.00
CA ALA A 96 4.66 9.31 4.35
C ALA A 96 4.38 9.27 5.87
N VAL A 97 5.20 8.55 6.64
CA VAL A 97 5.09 8.51 8.12
C VAL A 97 5.89 9.68 8.69
N PRO A 98 5.27 10.59 9.48
CA PRO A 98 6.01 11.65 10.18
C PRO A 98 7.09 11.03 11.07
N ALA A 99 8.27 11.65 11.12
CA ALA A 99 9.49 11.17 11.81
C ALA A 99 9.17 10.41 13.10
N ALA A 100 9.11 9.10 12.97
CA ALA A 100 8.40 8.36 13.93
C ALA A 100 9.18 7.16 14.40
N THR A 101 8.99 6.94 15.62
CA THR A 101 8.77 5.64 16.21
C THR A 101 9.34 4.51 15.35
N SER A 102 10.54 4.07 15.67
CA SER A 102 11.07 2.79 15.20
C SER A 102 10.02 1.73 15.46
N ALA A 103 9.27 1.36 14.44
CA ALA A 103 8.40 0.22 14.50
C ALA A 103 9.26 -1.03 14.73
N ALA A 104 8.81 -1.91 15.62
CA ALA A 104 9.50 -3.14 15.89
C ALA A 104 9.72 -3.92 14.58
N SER A 105 10.97 -4.18 14.23
CA SER A 105 11.30 -5.07 13.11
C SER A 105 10.79 -6.45 13.42
N TYR A 106 9.90 -6.98 12.57
CA TYR A 106 9.53 -8.38 12.65
C TYR A 106 10.69 -9.23 12.12
N PRO A 107 11.06 -10.31 12.83
CA PRO A 107 12.10 -11.20 12.32
C PRO A 107 11.65 -11.76 10.96
N ALA A 108 12.56 -11.70 9.98
CA ALA A 108 12.32 -12.33 8.68
C ALA A 108 12.08 -13.83 8.89
N THR A 109 10.92 -14.32 8.53
CA THR A 109 10.62 -15.74 8.55
C THR A 109 11.28 -16.36 7.32
N ALA A 110 12.19 -17.31 7.51
CA ALA A 110 12.77 -18.06 6.40
C ALA A 110 11.77 -19.13 5.90
N PRO A 111 11.84 -19.52 4.62
CA PRO A 111 11.05 -20.66 4.15
C PRO A 111 11.45 -21.93 4.91
N PRO A 112 10.49 -22.78 5.29
CA PRO A 112 10.80 -24.04 5.96
C PRO A 112 11.70 -24.92 5.08
N PRO A 113 12.58 -25.75 5.67
CA PRO A 113 13.41 -26.69 4.92
C PRO A 113 12.55 -27.61 4.03
N GLY A 114 12.88 -27.69 2.73
CA GLY A 114 12.15 -28.52 1.76
C GLY A 114 10.81 -27.95 1.29
N ALA A 115 10.45 -26.74 1.70
CA ALA A 115 9.23 -26.08 1.21
C ALA A 115 9.39 -25.62 -0.25
N ASP A 116 8.27 -25.48 -0.95
CA ASP A 116 8.18 -24.70 -2.18
C ASP A 116 8.43 -23.22 -1.87
N VAL A 117 9.65 -22.74 -2.16
CA VAL A 117 10.09 -21.38 -1.85
C VAL A 117 9.22 -20.33 -2.55
N ARG A 118 8.82 -20.60 -3.82
CA ARG A 118 7.96 -19.69 -4.59
C ARG A 118 6.56 -19.59 -3.97
N GLY A 119 5.96 -20.72 -3.64
CA GLY A 119 4.64 -20.77 -2.99
C GLY A 119 4.66 -20.14 -1.60
N TRP A 120 5.75 -20.35 -0.84
CA TRP A 120 5.94 -19.67 0.45
C TRP A 120 6.03 -18.14 0.27
N LEU A 121 6.86 -17.64 -0.65
CA LEU A 121 7.00 -16.21 -0.94
C LEU A 121 5.68 -15.59 -1.37
N ARG A 122 4.95 -16.29 -2.27
CA ARG A 122 3.61 -15.86 -2.70
C ARG A 122 2.66 -15.71 -1.51
N GLY A 123 2.70 -16.63 -0.54
CA GLY A 123 1.91 -16.55 0.69
C GLY A 123 2.23 -15.32 1.55
N GLN A 124 3.53 -14.99 1.70
CA GLN A 124 3.98 -13.79 2.43
C GLN A 124 3.47 -12.51 1.75
N VAL A 125 3.63 -12.42 0.44
CA VAL A 125 3.16 -11.27 -0.36
C VAL A 125 1.63 -11.12 -0.29
N ALA A 126 0.88 -12.21 -0.39
CA ALA A 126 -0.59 -12.21 -0.30
C ALA A 126 -1.09 -11.75 1.08
N ALA A 127 -0.44 -12.18 2.15
CA ALA A 127 -0.76 -11.76 3.52
C ALA A 127 -0.54 -10.25 3.70
N ALA A 128 0.59 -9.73 3.25
CA ALA A 128 0.90 -8.30 3.29
C ALA A 128 -0.07 -7.48 2.43
N ALA A 129 -0.39 -7.92 1.21
CA ALA A 129 -1.38 -7.28 0.35
C ALA A 129 -2.74 -7.16 1.04
N SER A 130 -3.16 -8.19 1.77
CA SER A 130 -4.41 -8.20 2.54
C SER A 130 -4.36 -7.24 3.73
N SER A 131 -3.23 -7.18 4.44
CA SER A 131 -3.02 -6.23 5.55
C SER A 131 -3.12 -4.77 5.08
N HIS A 132 -2.40 -4.41 4.00
CA HIS A 132 -2.47 -3.05 3.43
C HIS A 132 -3.88 -2.73 2.91
N ALA A 133 -4.58 -3.69 2.30
CA ALA A 133 -5.94 -3.48 1.82
C ALA A 133 -6.91 -3.21 2.98
N THR A 134 -6.79 -3.94 4.10
CA THR A 134 -7.59 -3.70 5.31
C THR A 134 -7.30 -2.31 5.88
N ALA A 135 -6.02 -1.95 6.04
CA ALA A 135 -5.62 -0.64 6.54
C ALA A 135 -6.07 0.52 5.62
N CYS A 136 -6.16 0.27 4.30
CA CYS A 136 -6.65 1.24 3.33
C CYS A 136 -8.13 1.60 3.56
N VAL A 137 -8.96 0.64 3.94
CA VAL A 137 -10.40 0.86 4.19
C VAL A 137 -10.62 1.81 5.38
N ASP A 138 -9.75 1.71 6.38
CA ASP A 138 -9.82 2.53 7.60
C ASP A 138 -9.06 3.85 7.48
N ALA A 139 -8.38 4.10 6.37
CA ALA A 139 -7.62 5.30 6.09
C ALA A 139 -8.43 6.31 5.27
N SER A 140 -7.99 7.57 5.24
CA SER A 140 -8.59 8.61 4.43
C SER A 140 -7.55 9.40 3.63
N GLY A 141 -8.00 10.12 2.60
CA GLY A 141 -7.16 11.03 1.80
C GLY A 141 -5.95 10.33 1.19
N GLY A 142 -4.79 10.99 1.24
CA GLY A 142 -3.54 10.50 0.65
C GLY A 142 -3.05 9.18 1.26
N ARG A 143 -3.35 8.92 2.54
CA ARG A 143 -2.98 7.66 3.21
C ARG A 143 -3.72 6.47 2.63
N ALA A 144 -5.03 6.60 2.37
CA ALA A 144 -5.82 5.56 1.71
C ALA A 144 -5.31 5.28 0.28
N VAL A 145 -4.98 6.33 -0.49
CA VAL A 145 -4.42 6.18 -1.83
C VAL A 145 -3.09 5.44 -1.79
N LEU A 146 -2.20 5.79 -0.87
CA LEU A 146 -0.90 5.13 -0.71
C LEU A 146 -1.07 3.64 -0.36
N LEU A 147 -1.84 3.33 0.69
CA LEU A 147 -2.06 1.94 1.12
C LEU A 147 -2.75 1.11 0.05
N GLY A 148 -3.75 1.67 -0.63
CA GLY A 148 -4.42 1.02 -1.76
C GLY A 148 -3.48 0.74 -2.93
N SER A 149 -2.56 1.67 -3.25
CA SER A 149 -1.58 1.48 -4.31
C SER A 149 -0.55 0.40 -3.97
N VAL A 150 -0.09 0.33 -2.71
CA VAL A 150 0.80 -0.73 -2.23
C VAL A 150 0.10 -2.08 -2.27
N ALA A 151 -1.13 -2.18 -1.76
CA ALA A 151 -1.92 -3.40 -1.80
C ALA A 151 -2.13 -3.91 -3.24
N ALA A 152 -2.46 -3.02 -4.18
CA ALA A 152 -2.64 -3.36 -5.59
C ALA A 152 -1.32 -3.84 -6.23
N GLY A 153 -0.20 -3.18 -5.93
CA GLY A 153 1.13 -3.60 -6.38
C GLY A 153 1.48 -5.01 -5.90
N LEU A 154 1.26 -5.29 -4.60
CA LEU A 154 1.51 -6.63 -4.04
C LEU A 154 0.57 -7.70 -4.60
N ARG A 155 -0.67 -7.38 -4.95
CA ARG A 155 -1.54 -8.31 -5.70
C ARG A 155 -0.98 -8.64 -7.09
N GLY A 156 -0.34 -7.66 -7.75
CA GLY A 156 0.40 -7.89 -8.99
C GLY A 156 1.58 -8.83 -8.79
N HIS A 157 2.35 -8.68 -7.69
CA HIS A 157 3.43 -9.60 -7.33
C HIS A 157 2.91 -11.02 -7.06
N GLU A 158 1.81 -11.16 -6.29
CA GLU A 158 1.16 -12.44 -6.01
C GLU A 158 0.78 -13.17 -7.31
N ALA A 159 0.21 -12.43 -8.28
CA ALA A 159 -0.15 -12.98 -9.58
C ALA A 159 1.08 -13.40 -10.40
N ALA A 160 2.18 -12.64 -10.32
CA ALA A 160 3.43 -12.97 -11.01
C ALA A 160 4.16 -14.19 -10.41
N LEU A 161 3.85 -14.53 -9.15
CA LEU A 161 4.39 -15.69 -8.43
C LEU A 161 3.51 -16.94 -8.61
N ALA A 162 2.38 -16.86 -9.28
CA ALA A 162 1.52 -18.01 -9.59
C ALA A 162 2.12 -18.84 -10.71
#